data_c996ba537cd7aa40702be019a33ae94b
#
_entry.id   c996ba537cd7aa40702be019a33ae94b
#
_cell.length_a   1.000
_cell.length_b   1.000
_cell.length_c   1.000
_cell.angle_alpha   90.00
_cell.angle_beta   90.00
_cell.angle_gamma   90.00
#
_symmetry.space_group_name_H-M   'P 1'
#
loop_
_entity.id
_entity.type
_entity.pdbx_description
1 polymer ?
#
loop_
_entity_poly.entity_id
_entity_poly.type
_entity_poly.pdbx_seq_one_letter_code
_entity_poly.pdbx_strand_id
1 'polypeptide(L)'
;TTVVPLGENVAIEEGVVVTDHVHFEGLVPGKEYILNAELRNKADESVIGKSKEPVKFTPKSPEGDLKDVNDGHGVEIVVNDGVKAGSVDKAVAYEYLTSTEVDASGKDSESGDENKIAEHTNINDDAQTVESHEKLTPKIGTTVEKLDEHVAIEEGVVVTDHVHFMRLNSLS
;
A
#
# COMPACT_ATOMS: atom_id res chain seq x y z
N THR A 1 -10.12 10.23 -5.71
CA THR A 1 -9.03 9.64 -4.91
C THR A 1 -7.84 9.28 -5.80
N THR A 2 -6.66 9.20 -5.23
CA THR A 2 -5.42 8.89 -5.96
C THR A 2 -4.47 8.14 -5.04
N VAL A 3 -4.11 6.91 -5.40
CA VAL A 3 -3.15 6.13 -4.64
C VAL A 3 -1.72 6.61 -4.84
N VAL A 4 -0.92 6.53 -3.79
CA VAL A 4 0.53 6.75 -3.87
C VAL A 4 1.19 5.52 -4.48
N PRO A 5 1.98 5.66 -5.56
CA PRO A 5 2.68 4.52 -6.14
C PRO A 5 3.62 3.85 -5.13
N LEU A 6 3.74 2.53 -5.21
CA LEU A 6 4.74 1.79 -4.46
C LEU A 6 6.15 2.08 -4.98
N GLY A 7 7.14 1.98 -4.08
CA GLY A 7 8.54 2.15 -4.45
C GLY A 7 9.03 1.12 -5.48
N GLU A 8 10.09 1.43 -6.22
CA GLU A 8 10.62 0.61 -7.33
C GLU A 8 10.95 -0.85 -6.98
N ASN A 9 11.16 -1.15 -5.71
CA ASN A 9 11.53 -2.50 -5.26
C ASN A 9 10.52 -3.06 -4.23
N VAL A 10 9.31 -2.52 -4.23
CA VAL A 10 8.25 -2.93 -3.30
C VAL A 10 7.21 -3.76 -4.04
N ALA A 11 7.09 -5.01 -3.67
CA ALA A 11 6.03 -5.90 -4.15
C ALA A 11 4.75 -5.72 -3.33
N ILE A 12 3.60 -6.03 -3.91
CA ILE A 12 2.35 -6.16 -3.18
C ILE A 12 2.41 -7.49 -2.40
N GLU A 13 2.63 -7.41 -1.10
CA GLU A 13 2.70 -8.56 -0.21
C GLU A 13 2.19 -8.20 1.19
N GLU A 14 1.99 -9.20 2.04
CA GLU A 14 1.48 -9.01 3.40
C GLU A 14 2.21 -7.90 4.16
N GLY A 15 1.44 -7.06 4.86
CA GLY A 15 1.96 -5.97 5.68
C GLY A 15 2.37 -4.71 4.92
N VAL A 16 2.41 -4.73 3.59
CA VAL A 16 2.66 -3.52 2.80
C VAL A 16 1.51 -2.55 2.95
N VAL A 17 1.83 -1.28 3.14
CA VAL A 17 0.85 -0.20 3.28
C VAL A 17 0.72 0.56 1.96
N VAL A 18 -0.49 0.65 1.46
CA VAL A 18 -0.87 1.49 0.32
C VAL A 18 -1.58 2.72 0.87
N THR A 19 -1.11 3.90 0.51
CA THR A 19 -1.73 5.17 0.93
C THR A 19 -2.59 5.72 -0.20
N ASP A 20 -3.83 6.08 0.12
CA ASP A 20 -4.74 6.73 -0.80
C ASP A 20 -5.03 8.17 -0.37
N HIS A 21 -4.90 9.11 -1.29
CA HIS A 21 -5.25 10.51 -1.12
C HIS A 21 -6.69 10.73 -1.57
N VAL A 22 -7.53 11.14 -0.64
CA VAL A 22 -8.97 11.31 -0.87
C VAL A 22 -9.33 12.78 -0.94
N HIS A 23 -9.94 13.18 -2.05
CA HIS A 23 -10.63 14.45 -2.22
C HIS A 23 -12.12 14.21 -2.09
N PHE A 24 -12.79 15.07 -1.34
CA PHE A 24 -14.25 14.99 -1.14
C PHE A 24 -14.96 16.26 -1.60
N GLU A 25 -16.18 16.09 -2.05
CA GLU A 25 -17.08 17.17 -2.47
C GLU A 25 -18.50 16.90 -1.95
N GLY A 26 -19.25 17.98 -1.72
CA GLY A 26 -20.68 17.89 -1.35
C GLY A 26 -20.96 17.40 0.07
N LEU A 27 -19.97 17.41 0.96
CA LEU A 27 -20.18 17.02 2.34
C LEU A 27 -20.75 18.16 3.17
N VAL A 28 -21.45 17.83 4.26
CA VAL A 28 -22.00 18.80 5.19
C VAL A 28 -20.95 19.21 6.21
N PRO A 29 -20.53 20.49 6.26
CA PRO A 29 -19.56 20.95 7.26
C PRO A 29 -20.06 20.71 8.68
N GLY A 30 -19.16 20.31 9.57
CA GLY A 30 -19.45 20.06 10.99
C GLY A 30 -20.10 18.70 11.29
N LYS A 31 -20.36 17.88 10.29
CA LYS A 31 -20.88 16.51 10.46
C LYS A 31 -19.76 15.48 10.32
N GLU A 32 -19.80 14.43 11.14
CA GLU A 32 -18.83 13.36 11.10
C GLU A 32 -19.11 12.37 9.97
N TYR A 33 -18.06 12.03 9.26
CA TYR A 33 -18.05 10.98 8.22
C TYR A 33 -17.05 9.91 8.57
N ILE A 34 -17.29 8.70 8.06
CA ILE A 34 -16.45 7.51 8.27
C ILE A 34 -16.04 6.98 6.91
N LEU A 35 -14.74 6.87 6.68
CA LEU A 35 -14.17 6.33 5.44
C LEU A 35 -13.50 5.00 5.72
N ASN A 36 -13.90 3.98 4.97
CA ASN A 36 -13.27 2.67 4.92
C ASN A 36 -12.72 2.45 3.52
N ALA A 37 -11.62 1.72 3.42
CA ALA A 37 -11.01 1.36 2.14
C ALA A 37 -10.67 -0.12 2.08
N GLU A 38 -10.68 -0.65 0.87
CA GLU A 38 -10.23 -2.00 0.53
C GLU A 38 -9.22 -1.91 -0.61
N LEU A 39 -8.32 -2.88 -0.67
CA LEU A 39 -7.45 -3.10 -1.81
C LEU A 39 -7.89 -4.38 -2.50
N ARG A 40 -8.16 -4.30 -3.81
CA ARG A 40 -8.63 -5.44 -4.60
C ARG A 40 -7.62 -5.83 -5.66
N ASN A 41 -7.40 -7.13 -5.81
CA ASN A 41 -6.61 -7.67 -6.92
C ASN A 41 -7.31 -7.32 -8.24
N LYS A 42 -6.63 -6.62 -9.14
CA LYS A 42 -7.21 -6.24 -10.44
C LYS A 42 -7.59 -7.44 -11.31
N ALA A 43 -6.92 -8.57 -11.13
CA ALA A 43 -7.14 -9.76 -11.95
C ALA A 43 -8.47 -10.48 -11.67
N ASP A 44 -8.89 -10.53 -10.41
CA ASP A 44 -10.05 -11.34 -9.98
C ASP A 44 -11.00 -10.59 -9.01
N GLU A 45 -10.74 -9.30 -8.75
CA GLU A 45 -11.50 -8.45 -7.83
C GLU A 45 -11.53 -8.94 -6.37
N SER A 46 -10.71 -9.92 -5.99
CA SER A 46 -10.62 -10.40 -4.61
C SER A 46 -10.06 -9.32 -3.69
N VAL A 47 -10.57 -9.26 -2.46
CA VAL A 47 -10.08 -8.35 -1.43
C VAL A 47 -8.76 -8.86 -0.89
N ILE A 48 -7.69 -8.08 -1.06
CA ILE A 48 -6.33 -8.41 -0.63
C ILE A 48 -5.78 -7.45 0.42
N GLY A 49 -6.53 -6.43 0.79
CA GLY A 49 -6.15 -5.47 1.81
C GLY A 49 -7.35 -4.69 2.31
N LYS A 50 -7.20 -4.09 3.49
CA LYS A 50 -8.22 -3.23 4.11
C LYS A 50 -7.57 -2.06 4.82
N SER A 51 -8.32 -0.98 4.97
CA SER A 51 -7.90 0.12 5.84
C SER A 51 -7.61 -0.42 7.25
N LYS A 52 -6.50 0.03 7.81
CA LYS A 52 -6.04 -0.37 9.14
C LYS A 52 -7.09 -0.07 10.20
N GLU A 53 -7.69 1.10 10.08
CA GLU A 53 -8.81 1.56 10.89
C GLU A 53 -9.75 2.42 10.02
N PRO A 54 -11.04 2.51 10.36
CA PRO A 54 -11.91 3.49 9.74
C PRO A 54 -11.40 4.90 10.02
N VAL A 55 -11.36 5.73 8.99
CA VAL A 55 -10.96 7.14 9.16
C VAL A 55 -12.20 7.97 9.45
N LYS A 56 -12.28 8.50 10.65
CA LYS A 56 -13.33 9.44 11.05
C LYS A 56 -12.85 10.87 10.87
N PHE A 57 -13.66 11.70 10.22
CA PHE A 57 -13.32 13.10 10.01
C PHE A 57 -14.56 13.98 9.96
N THR A 58 -14.37 15.26 10.28
CA THR A 58 -15.42 16.28 10.24
C THR A 58 -14.95 17.41 9.33
N PRO A 59 -15.52 17.51 8.11
CA PRO A 59 -15.11 18.55 7.16
C PRO A 59 -15.48 19.95 7.69
N LYS A 60 -14.62 20.93 7.41
CA LYS A 60 -14.86 22.35 7.71
C LYS A 60 -15.55 23.08 6.56
N SER A 61 -15.50 22.52 5.37
CA SER A 61 -16.12 23.02 4.14
C SER A 61 -16.71 21.85 3.34
N PRO A 62 -17.66 22.11 2.42
CA PRO A 62 -18.28 21.07 1.62
C PRO A 62 -17.29 20.31 0.72
N GLU A 63 -16.17 20.93 0.40
CA GLU A 63 -15.12 20.40 -0.47
C GLU A 63 -13.77 20.52 0.22
N GLY A 64 -12.91 19.53 0.04
CA GLY A 64 -11.56 19.53 0.61
C GLY A 64 -10.82 18.21 0.40
N ASP A 65 -9.62 18.16 0.95
CA ASP A 65 -8.79 16.97 0.95
C ASP A 65 -8.76 16.35 2.36
N LEU A 66 -8.87 15.04 2.44
CA LEU A 66 -8.86 14.31 3.71
C LEU A 66 -7.58 14.62 4.51
N LYS A 67 -6.45 14.78 3.85
CA LYS A 67 -5.16 15.14 4.49
C LYS A 67 -5.23 16.43 5.33
N ASP A 68 -6.14 17.35 4.99
CA ASP A 68 -6.29 18.62 5.69
C ASP A 68 -7.16 18.51 6.96
N VAL A 69 -7.80 17.36 7.15
CA VAL A 69 -8.70 17.09 8.28
C VAL A 69 -8.31 15.88 9.13
N ASN A 70 -7.29 15.12 8.72
CA ASN A 70 -6.78 13.97 9.47
C ASN A 70 -5.25 13.97 9.64
N ASP A 71 -4.68 15.11 10.03
CA ASP A 71 -3.25 15.26 10.35
C ASP A 71 -2.27 14.96 9.19
N GLY A 72 -2.68 15.20 7.96
CA GLY A 72 -1.82 15.09 6.78
C GLY A 72 -1.70 13.68 6.20
N HIS A 73 -2.46 12.73 6.75
CA HIS A 73 -2.47 11.35 6.26
C HIS A 73 -3.64 11.13 5.32
N GLY A 74 -3.42 10.30 4.29
CA GLY A 74 -4.49 9.72 3.51
C GLY A 74 -5.12 8.53 4.25
N VAL A 75 -5.81 7.68 3.51
CA VAL A 75 -6.24 6.38 4.02
C VAL A 75 -5.11 5.37 3.84
N GLU A 76 -4.72 4.71 4.92
CA GLU A 76 -3.74 3.63 4.89
C GLU A 76 -4.44 2.28 4.75
N ILE A 77 -4.13 1.57 3.67
CA ILE A 77 -4.66 0.24 3.37
C ILE A 77 -3.53 -0.76 3.56
N VAL A 78 -3.73 -1.74 4.44
CA VAL A 78 -2.73 -2.77 4.73
C VAL A 78 -3.04 -4.04 3.95
N VAL A 79 -2.05 -4.54 3.23
CA VAL A 79 -2.18 -5.82 2.51
C VAL A 79 -2.32 -6.96 3.51
N ASN A 80 -3.32 -7.81 3.30
CA ASN A 80 -3.69 -8.91 4.19
C ASN A 80 -2.56 -9.94 4.36
N ASP A 81 -2.57 -10.59 5.51
CA ASP A 81 -1.71 -11.75 5.78
C ASP A 81 -1.92 -12.83 4.71
N GLY A 82 -0.85 -13.50 4.33
CA GLY A 82 -0.88 -14.58 3.34
C GLY A 82 -0.74 -14.13 1.88
N VAL A 83 -0.82 -12.83 1.58
CA VAL A 83 -0.52 -12.30 0.23
C VAL A 83 0.98 -12.34 0.02
N LYS A 84 1.44 -13.11 -0.97
CA LYS A 84 2.86 -13.31 -1.26
C LYS A 84 3.31 -12.40 -2.40
N ALA A 85 4.57 -11.94 -2.33
CA ALA A 85 5.22 -11.23 -3.43
C ALA A 85 5.13 -12.04 -4.73
N GLY A 86 4.77 -11.37 -5.82
CA GLY A 86 4.61 -12.00 -7.14
C GLY A 86 3.24 -12.65 -7.38
N SER A 87 2.36 -12.73 -6.38
CA SER A 87 1.00 -13.28 -6.55
C SER A 87 -0.02 -12.25 -7.06
N VAL A 88 0.27 -10.96 -6.93
CA VAL A 88 -0.58 -9.85 -7.37
C VAL A 88 0.25 -8.88 -8.19
N ASP A 89 -0.12 -8.64 -9.42
CA ASP A 89 0.58 -7.69 -10.30
C ASP A 89 0.09 -6.25 -10.08
N LYS A 90 -1.22 -6.08 -10.03
CA LYS A 90 -1.88 -4.78 -9.84
C LYS A 90 -3.03 -4.92 -8.86
N ALA A 91 -3.20 -3.90 -8.05
CA ALA A 91 -4.32 -3.80 -7.12
C ALA A 91 -4.97 -2.42 -7.18
N VAL A 92 -6.27 -2.35 -6.91
CA VAL A 92 -7.07 -1.13 -7.00
C VAL A 92 -7.69 -0.83 -5.64
N ALA A 93 -7.54 0.41 -5.19
CA ALA A 93 -8.18 0.89 -3.97
C ALA A 93 -9.65 1.20 -4.20
N TYR A 94 -10.51 0.73 -3.29
CA TYR A 94 -11.93 1.04 -3.24
C TYR A 94 -12.24 1.76 -1.94
N GLU A 95 -13.02 2.84 -2.00
CA GLU A 95 -13.42 3.61 -0.83
C GLU A 95 -14.92 3.59 -0.63
N TYR A 96 -15.31 3.59 0.64
CA TYR A 96 -16.70 3.60 1.10
C TYR A 96 -16.86 4.69 2.16
N LEU A 97 -17.67 5.70 1.86
CA LEU A 97 -17.96 6.79 2.77
C LEU A 97 -19.35 6.62 3.38
N THR A 98 -19.41 6.67 4.70
CA THR A 98 -20.63 6.56 5.48
C THR A 98 -20.75 7.69 6.50
N SER A 99 -21.93 7.88 7.08
CA SER A 99 -22.15 8.79 8.21
C SER A 99 -23.29 8.28 9.06
N THR A 100 -23.17 8.47 10.38
CA THR A 100 -24.26 8.23 11.32
C THR A 100 -25.04 9.51 11.65
N GLU A 101 -24.58 10.67 11.20
CA GLU A 101 -25.15 11.98 11.52
C GLU A 101 -26.02 12.55 10.39
N VAL A 102 -25.72 12.17 9.15
CA VAL A 102 -26.45 12.63 7.96
C VAL A 102 -26.72 11.47 6.99
N ASP A 103 -27.74 11.62 6.17
CA ASP A 103 -28.00 10.74 5.02
C ASP A 103 -27.29 11.24 3.74
N ALA A 104 -27.44 10.50 2.64
CA ALA A 104 -26.80 10.84 1.36
C ALA A 104 -27.30 12.16 0.75
N SER A 105 -28.43 12.70 1.19
CA SER A 105 -28.96 14.01 0.78
C SER A 105 -28.44 15.17 1.65
N GLY A 106 -27.66 14.87 2.68
CA GLY A 106 -27.14 15.85 3.64
C GLY A 106 -28.11 16.23 4.75
N LYS A 107 -29.23 15.52 4.89
CA LYS A 107 -30.18 15.72 5.99
C LYS A 107 -29.74 14.97 7.22
N ASP A 108 -30.04 15.54 8.38
CA ASP A 108 -29.77 14.90 9.66
C ASP A 108 -30.42 13.54 9.74
N SER A 109 -29.64 12.54 10.18
CA SER A 109 -30.12 11.17 10.40
C SER A 109 -30.69 11.05 11.80
N GLU A 110 -31.92 10.57 11.90
CA GLU A 110 -32.60 10.38 13.19
C GLU A 110 -32.33 9.01 13.83
N SER A 111 -31.87 8.04 13.04
CA SER A 111 -31.72 6.65 13.47
C SER A 111 -30.41 6.36 14.19
N GLY A 112 -29.37 7.16 13.95
CA GLY A 112 -28.00 6.85 14.39
C GLY A 112 -27.38 5.64 13.66
N ASP A 113 -28.07 5.09 12.67
CA ASP A 113 -27.57 4.03 11.81
C ASP A 113 -26.53 4.60 10.82
N GLU A 114 -25.61 3.74 10.40
CA GLU A 114 -24.60 4.11 9.41
C GLU A 114 -25.22 4.19 8.01
N ASN A 115 -25.28 5.40 7.45
CA ASN A 115 -25.84 5.66 6.14
C ASN A 115 -24.72 5.65 5.09
N LYS A 116 -24.96 4.99 3.95
CA LYS A 116 -24.09 5.09 2.78
C LYS A 116 -24.17 6.51 2.20
N ILE A 117 -23.03 7.17 2.08
CA ILE A 117 -22.92 8.52 1.51
C ILE A 117 -22.40 8.46 0.08
N ALA A 118 -21.27 7.82 -0.14
CA ALA A 118 -20.64 7.69 -1.44
C ALA A 118 -19.69 6.49 -1.48
N GLU A 119 -19.32 6.07 -2.67
CA GLU A 119 -18.29 5.05 -2.88
C GLU A 119 -17.50 5.33 -4.14
N HIS A 120 -16.25 4.87 -4.15
CA HIS A 120 -15.41 4.85 -5.33
C HIS A 120 -14.90 3.42 -5.54
N THR A 121 -15.51 2.68 -6.45
CA THR A 121 -15.35 1.22 -6.61
C THR A 121 -15.13 0.81 -8.08
N ASN A 122 -14.34 1.59 -8.80
CA ASN A 122 -14.05 1.29 -10.22
C ASN A 122 -12.73 0.51 -10.35
N ILE A 123 -12.80 -0.78 -10.65
CA ILE A 123 -11.63 -1.66 -10.85
C ILE A 123 -10.70 -1.22 -12.00
N ASN A 124 -11.19 -0.40 -12.90
CA ASN A 124 -10.43 0.11 -14.05
C ASN A 124 -9.92 1.54 -13.88
N ASP A 125 -10.00 2.07 -12.66
CA ASP A 125 -9.45 3.40 -12.37
C ASP A 125 -7.93 3.34 -12.20
N ASP A 126 -7.21 3.91 -13.15
CA ASP A 126 -5.75 3.93 -13.13
C ASP A 126 -5.19 4.82 -11.99
N ALA A 127 -5.93 5.86 -11.59
CA ALA A 127 -5.54 6.71 -10.46
C ALA A 127 -5.63 5.98 -9.11
N GLN A 128 -6.43 4.93 -9.03
CA GLN A 128 -6.61 4.07 -7.86
C GLN A 128 -5.80 2.78 -7.95
N THR A 129 -4.99 2.60 -8.98
CA THR A 129 -4.24 1.38 -9.22
C THR A 129 -2.80 1.51 -8.73
N VAL A 130 -2.36 0.57 -7.92
CA VAL A 130 -0.94 0.36 -7.56
C VAL A 130 -0.39 -0.85 -8.31
N GLU A 131 0.86 -0.73 -8.71
CA GLU A 131 1.62 -1.81 -9.34
C GLU A 131 2.59 -2.45 -8.37
N SER A 132 2.67 -3.78 -8.42
CA SER A 132 3.69 -4.55 -7.70
C SER A 132 5.02 -4.48 -8.45
N HIS A 133 6.09 -4.24 -7.71
CA HIS A 133 7.45 -4.23 -8.24
C HIS A 133 8.25 -5.42 -7.72
N GLU A 134 9.28 -5.82 -8.46
CA GLU A 134 10.14 -6.91 -8.04
C GLU A 134 11.00 -6.50 -6.84
N LYS A 135 11.06 -7.38 -5.85
CA LYS A 135 11.95 -7.19 -4.70
C LYS A 135 13.41 -7.36 -5.12
N LEU A 136 14.29 -6.61 -4.48
CA LEU A 136 15.71 -6.86 -4.55
C LEU A 136 16.03 -8.18 -3.86
N THR A 137 16.69 -9.09 -4.59
CA THR A 137 17.23 -10.33 -4.03
C THR A 137 18.75 -10.27 -4.11
N PRO A 138 19.42 -9.63 -3.13
CA PRO A 138 20.86 -9.56 -3.12
C PRO A 138 21.47 -10.95 -2.93
N LYS A 139 22.54 -11.22 -3.67
CA LYS A 139 23.34 -12.43 -3.51
C LYS A 139 24.81 -12.02 -3.37
N ILE A 140 25.52 -12.79 -2.57
CA ILE A 140 26.97 -12.67 -2.40
C ILE A 140 27.60 -14.00 -2.81
N GLY A 141 28.63 -13.93 -3.63
CA GLY A 141 29.48 -15.07 -3.98
C GLY A 141 30.92 -14.74 -3.63
N THR A 142 31.67 -15.74 -3.23
CA THR A 142 33.07 -15.56 -2.87
C THR A 142 33.92 -16.60 -3.58
N THR A 143 35.17 -16.25 -3.91
CA THR A 143 36.16 -17.14 -4.49
C THR A 143 37.50 -16.90 -3.82
N VAL A 144 38.03 -17.92 -3.20
CA VAL A 144 39.32 -17.87 -2.53
C VAL A 144 40.43 -18.06 -3.56
N GLU A 145 41.45 -17.21 -3.56
CA GLU A 145 42.66 -17.42 -4.32
C GLU A 145 43.42 -18.64 -3.78
N LYS A 146 43.86 -19.48 -4.69
CA LYS A 146 44.70 -20.62 -4.34
C LYS A 146 46.10 -20.11 -3.88
N LEU A 147 46.59 -20.74 -2.82
CA LEU A 147 47.96 -20.55 -2.40
C LEU A 147 48.90 -21.16 -3.46
N ASP A 148 50.15 -20.58 -3.57
CA ASP A 148 51.18 -21.15 -4.38
C ASP A 148 51.55 -22.57 -3.96
N GLU A 149 52.03 -23.43 -4.88
CA GLU A 149 52.27 -24.86 -4.65
C GLU A 149 53.12 -25.19 -3.43
N HIS A 150 54.02 -24.27 -3.02
CA HIS A 150 54.93 -24.49 -1.90
C HIS A 150 54.59 -23.66 -0.65
N VAL A 151 53.38 -23.09 -0.60
CA VAL A 151 52.91 -22.33 0.56
C VAL A 151 52.02 -23.21 1.41
N ALA A 152 52.42 -23.45 2.65
CA ALA A 152 51.62 -24.14 3.64
C ALA A 152 50.68 -23.17 4.36
N ILE A 153 49.52 -23.68 4.87
CA ILE A 153 48.65 -22.93 5.78
C ILE A 153 49.31 -22.91 7.15
N GLU A 154 49.91 -21.80 7.51
CA GLU A 154 50.65 -21.61 8.74
C GLU A 154 50.46 -20.18 9.26
N GLU A 155 50.99 -19.88 10.45
CA GLU A 155 50.90 -18.55 11.05
C GLU A 155 51.48 -17.48 10.13
N GLY A 156 50.69 -16.39 9.91
CA GLY A 156 51.09 -15.24 9.12
C GLY A 156 50.82 -15.39 7.60
N VAL A 157 50.35 -16.54 7.14
CA VAL A 157 49.93 -16.72 5.74
C VAL A 157 48.63 -15.97 5.47
N VAL A 158 48.58 -15.17 4.39
CA VAL A 158 47.43 -14.41 3.97
C VAL A 158 46.67 -15.19 2.89
N VAL A 159 45.38 -15.35 3.09
CA VAL A 159 44.43 -15.90 2.12
C VAL A 159 43.56 -14.76 1.62
N THR A 160 43.51 -14.60 0.29
CA THR A 160 42.68 -13.55 -0.33
C THR A 160 41.37 -14.13 -0.82
N ASP A 161 40.28 -13.53 -0.40
CA ASP A 161 38.94 -13.89 -0.86
C ASP A 161 38.37 -12.76 -1.73
N HIS A 162 37.94 -13.10 -2.94
CA HIS A 162 37.31 -12.20 -3.87
C HIS A 162 35.80 -12.28 -3.70
N VAL A 163 35.19 -11.17 -3.28
CA VAL A 163 33.75 -11.08 -3.04
C VAL A 163 33.07 -10.45 -4.22
N HIS A 164 32.08 -11.14 -4.76
CA HIS A 164 31.22 -10.67 -5.82
C HIS A 164 29.78 -10.55 -5.33
N PHE A 165 29.14 -9.43 -5.59
CA PHE A 165 27.73 -9.23 -5.29
C PHE A 165 26.95 -8.91 -6.56
N MET A 166 25.72 -9.37 -6.61
CA MET A 166 24.83 -9.15 -7.74
C MET A 166 23.40 -8.91 -7.28
N ARG A 167 22.68 -8.14 -8.10
CA ARG A 167 21.25 -8.00 -8.03
C ARG A 167 20.63 -9.01 -9.01
N LEU A 168 19.75 -9.87 -8.55
CA LEU A 168 18.91 -10.67 -9.42
C LEU A 168 17.56 -9.97 -9.58
N ASN A 169 17.24 -9.59 -10.81
CA ASN A 169 15.86 -9.31 -11.18
C ASN A 169 15.27 -10.66 -11.58
N SER A 170 14.14 -11.05 -10.99
CA SER A 170 13.41 -12.21 -11.47
C SER A 170 12.96 -11.90 -12.91
N LEU A 171 13.27 -12.77 -13.84
CA LEU A 171 12.67 -12.71 -15.15
C LEU A 171 11.23 -13.21 -15.01
N SER A 172 10.28 -12.35 -15.32
CA SER A 172 8.87 -12.69 -15.43
C SER A 172 8.62 -13.73 -16.52
#